data_e141ccaa10ca4f5f97372379e115024c
#
_entry.id   e141ccaa10ca4f5f97372379e115024c
#
_cell.length_a   1.000
_cell.length_b   1.000
_cell.length_c   1.000
_cell.angle_alpha   90.00
_cell.angle_beta   90.00
_cell.angle_gamma   90.00
#
_symmetry.space_group_name_H-M   'P 1'
#
loop_
_entity.id
_entity.type
_entity.pdbx_description
1 polymer ?
#
loop_
_entity_poly.entity_id
_entity_poly.type
_entity_poly.pdbx_seq_one_letter_code
_entity_poly.pdbx_strand_id
1 'polypeptide(L)'
;MSIFRKSSSVSLPSSGNKKRTSSNINRSESVKEQSEKSRKQRRNISDPSQNTSHHDVDHIGFSNTTDSGSSSNSNSSISFNGRLSESPSNPNDPLRSNRSDADSDMDADSDHINWQDLISTEQLNNLPPHEKKRQDVMNELFYTEKSHVRILNVLHKIFYKPLQKSQILKQDELSLIFPNVKELLQIHRQFNHEMTQKRKEDPIVRNLGDLLLNMFGGSTGEAFKEAAAKFCERQQLALELIKERRKRDSKFEGILCEGEKKRQCRRLQLQAILPMEMQRLSKYPLLLERLTGALQDGNGNEEELNKLSRAHQLCKEIVNHVNEAAKMALNQARLEEIQRHLDQSNFERSNDPISQEFRPLDLTKYRLVREGPMHLRRPNKGSALVHVLLMEEVVVILHKEGDRFLLKNFQSGTPGQTNPLSPIIKISTLLVRINAVCKNALFLVNTSTNNSQMYDLRAEDDAKRDV
;
A
#
# COMPACT_ATOMS: atom_id res chain seq x y z
N MET A 1 17.51 -19.90 45.60
CA MET A 1 17.19 -19.23 46.88
C MET A 1 16.25 -18.09 46.52
N SER A 2 14.97 -18.29 46.55
CA SER A 2 13.94 -18.04 47.55
C SER A 2 14.21 -16.80 48.41
N ILE A 3 13.26 -15.83 48.37
CA ILE A 3 12.45 -15.45 49.54
C ILE A 3 11.62 -14.18 49.21
N PHE A 4 10.29 -14.34 49.16
CA PHE A 4 9.11 -13.71 49.76
C PHE A 4 8.78 -12.23 49.43
N ARG A 5 7.62 -11.99 48.81
CA ARG A 5 6.22 -11.76 49.27
C ARG A 5 6.04 -10.78 50.44
N LYS A 6 5.27 -9.72 50.24
CA LYS A 6 3.96 -9.53 50.87
C LYS A 6 3.20 -8.29 50.36
N SER A 7 1.95 -8.52 50.11
CA SER A 7 0.82 -7.67 49.88
C SER A 7 0.37 -6.85 51.09
N SER A 8 -0.22 -5.68 50.89
CA SER A 8 -1.26 -5.14 51.78
C SER A 8 -2.20 -4.22 51.07
N SER A 9 -3.43 -4.62 51.06
CA SER A 9 -4.66 -3.92 50.70
C SER A 9 -5.12 -3.04 51.86
N VAL A 10 -5.65 -1.84 51.66
CA VAL A 10 -6.58 -1.16 52.54
C VAL A 10 -7.60 -0.33 51.78
N SER A 11 -8.79 -0.42 52.25
CA SER A 11 -10.12 -0.12 51.76
C SER A 11 -10.53 1.36 51.80
N LEU A 12 -11.59 1.64 51.01
CA LEU A 12 -12.45 2.82 51.00
C LEU A 12 -13.11 3.13 52.37
N PRO A 13 -13.66 4.34 52.54
CA PRO A 13 -15.13 4.36 52.69
C PRO A 13 -15.87 5.45 51.89
N SER A 14 -17.12 5.11 51.68
CA SER A 14 -18.21 5.81 51.00
C SER A 14 -18.86 6.88 51.88
N SER A 15 -19.57 7.74 51.21
CA SER A 15 -20.92 8.25 51.47
C SER A 15 -21.10 9.76 51.50
N GLY A 16 -22.19 10.23 50.90
CA GLY A 16 -22.78 11.52 51.17
C GLY A 16 -23.63 12.11 50.05
N ASN A 17 -24.86 11.70 50.03
CA ASN A 17 -26.01 12.19 49.26
C ASN A 17 -26.36 13.66 49.53
N LYS A 18 -26.85 14.44 48.52
CA LYS A 18 -28.18 15.09 48.50
C LYS A 18 -28.32 16.23 47.50
N LYS A 19 -29.32 16.04 46.65
CA LYS A 19 -30.52 16.84 46.28
C LYS A 19 -30.34 18.09 45.42
N ARG A 20 -30.90 17.97 44.21
CA ARG A 20 -32.10 18.60 43.61
C ARG A 20 -32.21 20.13 43.74
N THR A 21 -32.30 20.78 42.59
CA THR A 21 -33.51 21.53 42.18
C THR A 21 -33.51 21.82 40.67
N SER A 22 -34.66 21.65 40.11
CA SER A 22 -35.16 21.86 38.78
C SER A 22 -35.62 23.30 38.55
N SER A 23 -35.57 23.77 37.33
CA SER A 23 -36.56 24.68 36.64
C SER A 23 -36.06 24.88 35.22
N ASN A 24 -36.64 24.37 34.22
CA ASN A 24 -37.87 24.55 33.48
C ASN A 24 -38.10 25.93 32.85
N ILE A 25 -38.46 25.82 31.52
CA ILE A 25 -39.37 26.71 30.74
C ILE A 25 -38.67 27.80 29.95
N ASN A 26 -38.82 28.04 28.65
CA ASN A 26 -39.78 27.87 27.55
C ASN A 26 -39.07 28.23 26.24
N ARG A 27 -39.22 27.60 25.08
CA ARG A 27 -40.28 27.59 24.06
C ARG A 27 -40.63 28.93 23.42
N SER A 28 -40.30 29.06 22.10
CA SER A 28 -41.15 29.56 21.01
C SER A 28 -40.28 29.58 19.73
N GLU A 29 -40.57 28.74 18.71
CA GLU A 29 -41.53 28.92 17.59
C GLU A 29 -41.35 30.30 16.92
N SER A 30 -41.04 30.29 15.68
CA SER A 30 -41.70 30.05 14.42
C SER A 30 -41.33 31.24 13.48
N VAL A 31 -41.21 31.07 12.25
CA VAL A 31 -42.05 31.01 11.06
C VAL A 31 -41.23 31.51 9.85
N LYS A 32 -41.18 30.70 8.78
CA LYS A 32 -41.56 30.88 7.36
C LYS A 32 -41.27 32.30 6.75
N GLU A 33 -40.92 32.46 5.52
CA GLU A 33 -41.32 31.93 4.24
C GLU A 33 -40.59 32.68 3.10
N GLN A 34 -40.40 31.96 1.98
CA GLN A 34 -40.60 32.40 0.56
C GLN A 34 -39.68 33.51 0.01
N SER A 35 -39.26 33.49 -1.22
CA SER A 35 -39.70 32.98 -2.50
C SER A 35 -38.63 33.25 -3.57
N GLU A 36 -38.37 32.33 -4.42
CA GLU A 36 -38.67 32.25 -5.86
C GLU A 36 -38.18 33.34 -6.83
N LYS A 37 -37.67 32.78 -7.97
CA LYS A 37 -37.68 33.32 -9.37
C LYS A 37 -36.53 34.26 -9.72
N SER A 38 -35.88 34.17 -10.83
CA SER A 38 -36.11 33.55 -12.12
C SER A 38 -34.89 33.71 -13.04
N ARG A 39 -34.61 32.70 -13.85
CA ARG A 39 -34.59 32.66 -15.32
C ARG A 39 -33.60 33.51 -16.14
N LYS A 40 -32.87 32.72 -16.96
CA LYS A 40 -32.63 32.89 -18.43
C LYS A 40 -31.45 33.77 -18.87
N GLN A 41 -30.57 33.15 -19.55
CA GLN A 41 -30.37 32.90 -20.96
C GLN A 41 -29.20 33.62 -21.64
N ARG A 42 -28.46 32.83 -22.37
CA ARG A 42 -27.86 32.94 -23.72
C ARG A 42 -26.41 33.37 -23.84
N ARG A 43 -25.61 32.42 -24.33
CA ARG A 43 -25.01 32.28 -25.69
C ARG A 43 -24.10 33.43 -26.13
N ASN A 44 -22.90 33.21 -26.42
CA ASN A 44 -22.21 32.80 -27.64
C ASN A 44 -20.77 33.34 -27.74
N ILE A 45 -19.87 32.50 -28.17
CA ILE A 45 -18.92 32.59 -29.27
C ILE A 45 -17.67 33.49 -29.09
N SER A 46 -16.55 32.85 -29.28
CA SER A 46 -15.36 33.16 -30.05
C SER A 46 -14.03 33.14 -29.29
N ASP A 47 -13.22 32.16 -29.66
CA ASP A 47 -11.74 32.10 -29.66
C ASP A 47 -11.13 33.27 -30.48
N PRO A 48 -9.82 33.51 -30.52
CA PRO A 48 -8.66 32.70 -30.07
C PRO A 48 -7.43 33.47 -29.49
N SER A 49 -6.47 32.66 -29.04
CA SER A 49 -5.02 32.85 -29.09
C SER A 49 -4.30 33.75 -28.08
N GLN A 50 -3.42 33.19 -27.34
CA GLN A 50 -1.95 33.21 -27.35
C GLN A 50 -1.30 32.90 -26.00
N ASN A 51 -0.44 31.89 -26.04
CA ASN A 51 0.82 31.68 -25.32
C ASN A 51 1.07 32.41 -24.01
N THR A 52 1.31 31.64 -22.93
CA THR A 52 2.63 31.57 -22.27
C THR A 52 2.69 30.40 -21.28
N SER A 53 3.86 29.76 -21.29
CA SER A 53 4.35 28.67 -20.47
C SER A 53 4.34 28.95 -18.98
N HIS A 54 3.85 28.01 -18.15
CA HIS A 54 4.41 27.76 -16.82
C HIS A 54 4.28 26.28 -16.46
N HIS A 55 5.40 25.72 -16.03
CA HIS A 55 5.55 24.40 -15.48
C HIS A 55 4.84 24.30 -14.13
N ASP A 56 3.91 23.35 -14.01
CA ASP A 56 3.49 22.83 -12.73
C ASP A 56 3.76 21.33 -12.65
N VAL A 57 4.54 20.97 -11.64
CA VAL A 57 4.92 19.60 -11.30
C VAL A 57 3.92 19.10 -10.28
N ASP A 58 2.97 18.29 -10.72
CA ASP A 58 2.02 17.63 -9.82
C ASP A 58 2.70 16.53 -8.99
N HIS A 59 2.83 16.80 -7.72
CA HIS A 59 3.15 15.85 -6.67
C HIS A 59 1.92 14.98 -6.38
N ILE A 60 1.96 13.72 -6.78
CA ILE A 60 0.98 12.72 -6.31
C ILE A 60 1.45 12.21 -4.95
N GLY A 61 0.87 12.76 -3.89
CA GLY A 61 1.01 12.28 -2.52
C GLY A 61 0.06 11.11 -2.26
N PHE A 62 0.60 9.97 -1.88
CA PHE A 62 -0.18 8.87 -1.29
C PHE A 62 -0.39 9.16 0.21
N SER A 63 -1.60 9.55 0.57
CA SER A 63 -2.03 9.64 1.97
C SER A 63 -2.76 8.35 2.35
N ASN A 64 -2.17 7.58 3.24
CA ASN A 64 -2.88 6.56 4.01
C ASN A 64 -3.56 7.26 5.19
N THR A 65 -4.86 7.46 5.09
CA THR A 65 -5.71 7.77 6.25
C THR A 65 -6.57 6.56 6.57
N THR A 66 -6.32 5.97 7.73
CA THR A 66 -7.28 5.12 8.43
C THR A 66 -8.28 6.05 9.08
N ASP A 67 -9.51 6.06 8.62
CA ASP A 67 -10.63 6.62 9.37
C ASP A 67 -11.83 5.68 9.31
N SER A 68 -12.31 5.35 10.49
CA SER A 68 -13.50 4.55 10.75
C SER A 68 -14.73 5.46 10.74
N GLY A 69 -15.69 5.17 9.86
CA GLY A 69 -16.98 5.88 9.93
C GLY A 69 -17.93 5.52 8.80
N SER A 70 -18.93 4.69 9.12
CA SER A 70 -20.32 4.59 8.62
C SER A 70 -20.65 4.85 7.16
N SER A 71 -21.16 3.77 6.57
CA SER A 71 -22.34 3.69 5.67
C SER A 71 -22.60 4.79 4.65
N SER A 72 -22.41 4.45 3.39
CA SER A 72 -23.50 4.50 2.40
C SER A 72 -23.12 3.75 1.13
N ASN A 73 -24.05 2.86 0.73
CA ASN A 73 -24.06 2.14 -0.54
C ASN A 73 -23.90 3.09 -1.73
N SER A 74 -22.91 2.84 -2.55
CA SER A 74 -23.05 3.11 -3.98
C SER A 74 -22.29 2.02 -4.74
N ASN A 75 -23.07 1.04 -5.21
CA ASN A 75 -22.69 0.09 -6.24
C ASN A 75 -22.36 0.87 -7.52
N SER A 76 -21.11 0.97 -7.86
CA SER A 76 -20.68 1.20 -9.24
C SER A 76 -19.99 -0.06 -9.74
N SER A 77 -20.81 -1.04 -10.12
CA SER A 77 -20.45 -2.09 -11.04
C SER A 77 -20.24 -1.47 -12.42
N ILE A 78 -19.00 -1.32 -12.84
CA ILE A 78 -18.68 -1.01 -14.23
C ILE A 78 -18.97 -2.27 -15.05
N SER A 79 -20.19 -2.38 -15.55
CA SER A 79 -20.57 -3.30 -16.61
C SER A 79 -19.93 -2.87 -17.92
N PHE A 80 -18.92 -3.59 -18.37
CA PHE A 80 -18.46 -3.52 -19.75
C PHE A 80 -19.31 -4.46 -20.61
N ASN A 81 -20.47 -3.98 -21.05
CA ASN A 81 -21.20 -4.56 -22.18
C ASN A 81 -20.77 -3.85 -23.46
N GLY A 82 -19.79 -4.38 -24.13
CA GLY A 82 -19.45 -4.05 -25.52
C GLY A 82 -19.79 -5.23 -26.42
N ARG A 83 -20.98 -5.22 -26.98
CA ARG A 83 -21.36 -6.11 -28.10
C ARG A 83 -20.49 -5.74 -29.30
N LEU A 84 -19.64 -6.66 -29.73
CA LEU A 84 -19.02 -6.63 -31.05
C LEU A 84 -19.49 -7.86 -31.84
N SER A 85 -20.02 -7.56 -33.02
CA SER A 85 -20.55 -8.45 -34.03
C SER A 85 -19.58 -9.59 -34.37
N GLU A 86 -20.07 -10.83 -34.29
CA GLU A 86 -19.43 -12.04 -34.73
C GLU A 86 -19.45 -12.14 -36.28
N SER A 87 -18.27 -12.39 -36.84
CA SER A 87 -18.13 -12.96 -38.17
C SER A 87 -17.98 -14.47 -38.04
N PRO A 88 -18.61 -15.30 -38.87
CA PRO A 88 -18.58 -16.75 -38.72
C PRO A 88 -17.20 -17.32 -39.07
N SER A 89 -16.65 -18.08 -38.16
CA SER A 89 -15.39 -18.78 -38.29
C SER A 89 -15.56 -20.07 -39.07
N ASN A 90 -14.68 -20.27 -40.05
CA ASN A 90 -14.57 -21.40 -40.92
C ASN A 90 -14.01 -22.65 -40.16
N PRO A 91 -14.64 -23.84 -40.21
CA PRO A 91 -14.22 -25.01 -39.40
C PRO A 91 -12.97 -25.75 -39.88
N ASN A 92 -12.31 -25.36 -40.95
CA ASN A 92 -11.18 -26.07 -41.56
C ASN A 92 -9.88 -25.26 -41.58
N ASP A 93 -9.37 -24.87 -40.41
CA ASP A 93 -8.04 -24.27 -40.31
C ASP A 93 -7.02 -25.32 -39.75
N PRO A 94 -6.03 -25.74 -40.54
CA PRO A 94 -5.07 -26.80 -40.13
C PRO A 94 -4.03 -26.32 -39.08
N LEU A 95 -4.08 -25.05 -38.65
CA LEU A 95 -3.16 -24.49 -37.64
C LEU A 95 -3.57 -24.75 -36.18
N ARG A 96 -4.65 -25.55 -35.97
CA ARG A 96 -5.22 -25.73 -34.61
C ARG A 96 -4.58 -26.87 -33.80
N SER A 97 -3.66 -27.67 -34.34
CA SER A 97 -3.20 -28.91 -33.70
C SER A 97 -1.91 -28.84 -32.88
N ASN A 98 -1.31 -27.61 -32.69
CA ASN A 98 -0.05 -27.48 -31.94
C ASN A 98 -0.04 -26.31 -30.93
N ARG A 99 -1.21 -25.98 -30.35
CA ARG A 99 -1.24 -25.04 -29.19
C ARG A 99 -1.00 -25.85 -27.92
N SER A 100 0.13 -25.61 -27.26
CA SER A 100 0.37 -26.11 -25.91
C SER A 100 -0.73 -25.59 -24.95
N ASP A 101 -1.12 -26.40 -23.95
CA ASP A 101 -2.11 -26.01 -22.93
C ASP A 101 -1.81 -24.64 -22.29
N ALA A 102 -0.53 -24.25 -22.24
CA ALA A 102 -0.08 -22.95 -21.75
C ALA A 102 -0.44 -21.76 -22.67
N ASP A 103 -0.78 -21.97 -23.96
CA ASP A 103 -1.25 -20.93 -24.87
C ASP A 103 -2.77 -20.79 -24.84
N SER A 104 -3.49 -21.87 -24.52
CA SER A 104 -4.92 -21.87 -24.30
C SER A 104 -5.34 -20.94 -23.17
N ASP A 105 -4.56 -20.85 -22.09
CA ASP A 105 -4.84 -19.93 -20.95
C ASP A 105 -4.76 -18.45 -21.31
N MET A 106 -4.06 -18.07 -22.38
CA MET A 106 -3.94 -16.69 -22.82
C MET A 106 -5.05 -16.24 -23.76
N ASP A 107 -5.58 -17.17 -24.57
CA ASP A 107 -6.61 -16.90 -25.56
C ASP A 107 -8.04 -17.16 -25.05
N ALA A 108 -8.16 -17.82 -23.89
CA ALA A 108 -9.44 -18.04 -23.27
C ALA A 108 -10.05 -16.68 -22.83
N ASP A 109 -10.71 -16.00 -23.76
CA ASP A 109 -11.89 -15.18 -23.47
C ASP A 109 -12.95 -16.15 -22.93
N SER A 110 -12.67 -16.80 -21.80
CA SER A 110 -13.70 -17.56 -21.12
C SER A 110 -14.65 -16.52 -20.58
N ASP A 111 -15.78 -16.41 -21.22
CA ASP A 111 -16.94 -15.78 -20.66
C ASP A 111 -17.04 -16.12 -19.20
N HIS A 112 -17.43 -15.16 -18.40
CA HIS A 112 -17.69 -15.38 -16.99
C HIS A 112 -18.72 -16.49 -16.89
N ILE A 113 -18.23 -17.75 -16.70
CA ILE A 113 -19.12 -18.89 -16.51
C ILE A 113 -19.80 -18.65 -15.17
N ASN A 114 -21.07 -18.32 -15.23
CA ASN A 114 -21.88 -18.23 -14.02
C ASN A 114 -22.04 -19.66 -13.48
N TRP A 115 -21.71 -19.90 -12.21
CA TRP A 115 -21.90 -21.22 -11.59
C TRP A 115 -23.33 -21.69 -11.68
N GLN A 116 -24.31 -20.79 -11.73
CA GLN A 116 -25.73 -21.08 -11.87
C GLN A 116 -26.06 -21.77 -13.20
N ASP A 117 -25.27 -21.53 -14.25
CA ASP A 117 -25.44 -22.17 -15.55
C ASP A 117 -24.91 -23.62 -15.58
N LEU A 118 -24.18 -24.03 -14.53
CA LEU A 118 -23.61 -25.37 -14.39
C LEU A 118 -24.56 -26.35 -13.65
N ILE A 119 -25.67 -25.86 -13.10
CA ILE A 119 -26.62 -26.64 -12.31
C ILE A 119 -28.04 -26.54 -12.88
N SER A 120 -28.91 -27.52 -12.54
CA SER A 120 -30.31 -27.45 -12.95
C SER A 120 -31.08 -26.36 -12.22
N THR A 121 -32.14 -25.85 -12.87
CA THR A 121 -33.06 -24.86 -12.25
C THR A 121 -33.66 -25.36 -10.94
N GLU A 122 -33.94 -26.66 -10.85
CA GLU A 122 -34.45 -27.29 -9.64
C GLU A 122 -33.42 -27.25 -8.50
N GLN A 123 -32.16 -27.60 -8.77
CA GLN A 123 -31.08 -27.49 -7.79
C GLN A 123 -30.88 -26.04 -7.33
N LEU A 124 -30.91 -25.09 -8.28
CA LEU A 124 -30.79 -23.68 -7.97
C LEU A 124 -31.91 -23.17 -7.07
N ASN A 125 -33.16 -23.57 -7.33
CA ASN A 125 -34.32 -23.17 -6.53
C ASN A 125 -34.28 -23.73 -5.10
N ASN A 126 -33.75 -24.94 -4.93
CA ASN A 126 -33.64 -25.62 -3.65
C ASN A 126 -32.48 -25.11 -2.78
N LEU A 127 -31.54 -24.33 -3.32
CA LEU A 127 -30.45 -23.76 -2.53
C LEU A 127 -30.95 -22.58 -1.67
N PRO A 128 -30.59 -22.56 -0.37
CA PRO A 128 -30.91 -21.44 0.50
C PRO A 128 -30.16 -20.16 0.08
N PRO A 129 -30.69 -18.97 0.41
CA PRO A 129 -30.12 -17.69 -0.03
C PRO A 129 -28.65 -17.48 0.40
N HIS A 130 -28.29 -17.92 1.62
CA HIS A 130 -26.90 -17.80 2.13
C HIS A 130 -25.93 -18.67 1.30
N GLU A 131 -26.38 -19.86 0.86
CA GLU A 131 -25.57 -20.74 0.03
C GLU A 131 -25.40 -20.17 -1.38
N LYS A 132 -26.43 -19.59 -1.99
CA LYS A 132 -26.31 -18.86 -3.26
C LYS A 132 -25.27 -17.77 -3.15
N LYS A 133 -25.36 -16.94 -2.10
CA LYS A 133 -24.39 -15.88 -1.82
C LYS A 133 -22.95 -16.43 -1.66
N ARG A 134 -22.80 -17.57 -0.98
CA ARG A 134 -21.50 -18.23 -0.82
C ARG A 134 -20.94 -18.69 -2.15
N GLN A 135 -21.76 -19.33 -3.00
CA GLN A 135 -21.37 -19.78 -4.33
C GLN A 135 -21.00 -18.59 -5.25
N ASP A 136 -21.69 -17.45 -5.15
CA ASP A 136 -21.36 -16.24 -5.89
C ASP A 136 -19.96 -15.73 -5.52
N VAL A 137 -19.61 -15.71 -4.22
CA VAL A 137 -18.28 -15.29 -3.76
C VAL A 137 -17.20 -16.28 -4.21
N MET A 138 -17.46 -17.58 -4.17
CA MET A 138 -16.54 -18.60 -4.69
C MET A 138 -16.34 -18.44 -6.19
N ASN A 139 -17.39 -18.14 -6.93
CA ASN A 139 -17.31 -17.91 -8.36
C ASN A 139 -16.46 -16.66 -8.69
N GLU A 140 -16.64 -15.59 -7.90
CA GLU A 140 -15.80 -14.39 -7.99
C GLU A 140 -14.32 -14.72 -7.72
N LEU A 141 -14.03 -15.51 -6.68
CA LEU A 141 -12.68 -15.95 -6.35
C LEU A 141 -12.03 -16.71 -7.51
N PHE A 142 -12.73 -17.71 -8.05
CA PHE A 142 -12.22 -18.59 -9.11
C PHE A 142 -12.01 -17.84 -10.44
N TYR A 143 -12.99 -17.01 -10.83
CA TYR A 143 -12.90 -16.21 -12.04
C TYR A 143 -11.78 -15.18 -11.98
N THR A 144 -11.68 -14.46 -10.86
CA THR A 144 -10.64 -13.43 -10.69
C THR A 144 -9.24 -14.05 -10.60
N GLU A 145 -9.10 -15.27 -10.04
CA GLU A 145 -7.83 -15.99 -10.03
C GLU A 145 -7.43 -16.42 -11.45
N LYS A 146 -8.34 -16.99 -12.22
CA LYS A 146 -8.09 -17.33 -13.62
C LYS A 146 -7.65 -16.10 -14.43
N SER A 147 -8.32 -14.98 -14.21
CA SER A 147 -7.94 -13.69 -14.84
C SER A 147 -6.56 -13.23 -14.42
N HIS A 148 -6.19 -13.43 -13.14
CA HIS A 148 -4.87 -13.08 -12.64
C HIS A 148 -3.76 -13.95 -13.23
N VAL A 149 -3.95 -15.26 -13.33
CA VAL A 149 -3.03 -16.17 -14.03
C VAL A 149 -2.79 -15.72 -15.47
N ARG A 150 -3.85 -15.29 -16.18
CA ARG A 150 -3.71 -14.72 -17.53
C ARG A 150 -2.83 -13.46 -17.53
N ILE A 151 -2.99 -12.56 -16.54
CA ILE A 151 -2.18 -11.36 -16.41
C ILE A 151 -0.71 -11.68 -16.17
N LEU A 152 -0.40 -12.62 -15.28
CA LEU A 152 0.96 -13.09 -15.05
C LEU A 152 1.57 -13.76 -16.30
N ASN A 153 0.77 -14.47 -17.09
CA ASN A 153 1.19 -14.98 -18.40
C ASN A 153 1.54 -13.85 -19.38
N VAL A 154 0.74 -12.78 -19.39
CA VAL A 154 1.02 -11.56 -20.19
C VAL A 154 2.35 -10.95 -19.78
N LEU A 155 2.57 -10.73 -18.48
CA LEU A 155 3.83 -10.23 -17.97
C LEU A 155 5.01 -11.10 -18.41
N HIS A 156 4.88 -12.42 -18.29
CA HIS A 156 5.97 -13.34 -18.61
C HIS A 156 6.21 -13.48 -20.12
N LYS A 157 5.15 -13.74 -20.93
CA LYS A 157 5.31 -14.08 -22.34
C LYS A 157 5.42 -12.84 -23.25
N ILE A 158 4.69 -11.76 -22.91
CA ILE A 158 4.59 -10.59 -23.79
C ILE A 158 5.64 -9.53 -23.45
N PHE A 159 6.00 -9.38 -22.15
CA PHE A 159 6.95 -8.36 -21.73
C PHE A 159 8.30 -8.93 -21.32
N TYR A 160 8.35 -9.81 -20.31
CA TYR A 160 9.62 -10.33 -19.79
C TYR A 160 10.48 -11.02 -20.86
N LYS A 161 9.92 -12.03 -21.59
CA LYS A 161 10.69 -12.77 -22.57
C LYS A 161 11.23 -11.92 -23.72
N PRO A 162 10.46 -11.02 -24.38
CA PRO A 162 10.98 -10.16 -25.42
C PRO A 162 12.06 -9.19 -24.90
N LEU A 163 11.87 -8.59 -23.73
CA LEU A 163 12.87 -7.70 -23.13
C LEU A 163 14.15 -8.45 -22.76
N GLN A 164 14.06 -9.65 -22.21
CA GLN A 164 15.20 -10.53 -21.94
C GLN A 164 15.96 -10.89 -23.21
N LYS A 165 15.24 -11.25 -24.28
CA LYS A 165 15.85 -11.62 -25.57
C LYS A 165 16.53 -10.43 -26.26
N SER A 166 15.95 -9.25 -26.14
CA SER A 166 16.47 -8.03 -26.78
C SER A 166 17.78 -7.53 -26.19
N GLN A 167 18.10 -7.89 -24.93
CA GLN A 167 19.27 -7.42 -24.16
C GLN A 167 19.39 -5.88 -24.07
N ILE A 168 18.29 -5.16 -24.27
CA ILE A 168 18.25 -3.69 -24.16
C ILE A 168 18.40 -3.22 -22.71
N LEU A 169 17.82 -3.99 -21.78
CA LEU A 169 17.95 -3.76 -20.35
C LEU A 169 19.17 -4.51 -19.81
N LYS A 170 19.86 -3.87 -18.86
CA LYS A 170 20.86 -4.55 -18.04
C LYS A 170 20.15 -5.63 -17.19
N GLN A 171 20.91 -6.64 -16.76
CA GLN A 171 20.35 -7.71 -15.94
C GLN A 171 19.69 -7.19 -14.65
N ASP A 172 20.30 -6.19 -14.00
CA ASP A 172 19.76 -5.57 -12.78
C ASP A 172 18.43 -4.85 -13.05
N GLU A 173 18.30 -4.14 -14.16
CA GLU A 173 17.07 -3.46 -14.57
C GLU A 173 15.96 -4.46 -14.92
N LEU A 174 16.31 -5.53 -15.63
CA LEU A 174 15.35 -6.60 -15.95
C LEU A 174 14.88 -7.31 -14.68
N SER A 175 15.80 -7.57 -13.74
CA SER A 175 15.48 -8.19 -12.44
C SER A 175 14.70 -7.25 -11.52
N LEU A 176 14.86 -5.94 -11.66
CA LEU A 176 14.06 -4.95 -10.93
C LEU A 176 12.61 -4.94 -11.41
N ILE A 177 12.40 -5.01 -12.74
CA ILE A 177 11.03 -5.00 -13.31
C ILE A 177 10.33 -6.34 -13.12
N PHE A 178 11.05 -7.45 -13.29
CA PHE A 178 10.50 -8.82 -13.28
C PHE A 178 11.32 -9.74 -12.36
N PRO A 179 11.32 -9.53 -11.04
CA PRO A 179 12.23 -10.26 -10.15
C PRO A 179 12.00 -11.78 -10.15
N ASN A 180 10.75 -12.20 -10.11
CA ASN A 180 10.38 -13.63 -10.01
C ASN A 180 9.02 -13.97 -10.65
N VAL A 181 8.66 -13.31 -11.75
CA VAL A 181 7.36 -13.49 -12.43
C VAL A 181 7.04 -14.96 -12.78
N LYS A 182 8.06 -15.78 -13.04
CA LYS A 182 7.86 -17.22 -13.34
C LYS A 182 7.39 -18.00 -12.10
N GLU A 183 7.99 -17.71 -10.97
CA GLU A 183 7.69 -18.34 -9.69
C GLU A 183 6.25 -18.02 -9.26
N LEU A 184 5.87 -16.74 -9.27
CA LEU A 184 4.49 -16.32 -9.00
C LEU A 184 3.50 -16.97 -9.95
N LEU A 185 3.79 -16.96 -11.25
CA LEU A 185 2.95 -17.60 -12.24
C LEU A 185 2.74 -19.10 -11.96
N GLN A 186 3.74 -19.82 -11.48
CA GLN A 186 3.63 -21.22 -11.11
C GLN A 186 2.72 -21.42 -9.90
N ILE A 187 2.88 -20.61 -8.86
CA ILE A 187 2.06 -20.67 -7.64
C ILE A 187 0.58 -20.42 -7.99
N HIS A 188 0.29 -19.32 -8.68
CA HIS A 188 -1.08 -18.97 -9.06
C HIS A 188 -1.71 -19.98 -10.04
N ARG A 189 -0.93 -20.58 -10.94
CA ARG A 189 -1.42 -21.66 -11.82
C ARG A 189 -1.83 -22.89 -11.03
N GLN A 190 -1.03 -23.29 -10.06
CA GLN A 190 -1.34 -24.44 -9.21
C GLN A 190 -2.63 -24.17 -8.43
N PHE A 191 -2.74 -23.02 -7.79
CA PHE A 191 -3.95 -22.64 -7.06
C PHE A 191 -5.20 -22.57 -7.95
N ASN A 192 -5.09 -21.98 -9.13
CA ASN A 192 -6.19 -21.93 -10.11
C ASN A 192 -6.56 -23.34 -10.62
N HIS A 193 -5.57 -24.22 -10.81
CA HIS A 193 -5.81 -25.60 -11.20
C HIS A 193 -6.63 -26.34 -10.14
N GLU A 194 -6.24 -26.27 -8.88
CA GLU A 194 -6.94 -26.90 -7.76
C GLU A 194 -8.39 -26.39 -7.62
N MET A 195 -8.61 -25.07 -7.73
CA MET A 195 -9.96 -24.49 -7.77
C MET A 195 -10.79 -25.02 -8.95
N THR A 196 -10.16 -25.16 -10.12
CA THR A 196 -10.84 -25.67 -11.32
C THR A 196 -11.24 -27.14 -11.14
N GLN A 197 -10.38 -27.95 -10.52
CA GLN A 197 -10.71 -29.35 -10.22
C GLN A 197 -11.87 -29.45 -9.23
N LYS A 198 -11.86 -28.69 -8.15
CA LYS A 198 -13.00 -28.61 -7.20
C LYS A 198 -14.32 -28.29 -7.88
N ARG A 199 -14.34 -27.34 -8.83
CA ARG A 199 -15.55 -26.97 -9.57
C ARG A 199 -15.99 -28.07 -10.56
N LYS A 200 -15.04 -28.84 -11.12
CA LYS A 200 -15.36 -29.97 -11.98
C LYS A 200 -15.93 -31.16 -11.23
N GLU A 201 -15.44 -31.43 -10.00
CA GLU A 201 -15.93 -32.49 -9.12
C GLU A 201 -17.37 -32.21 -8.66
N ASP A 202 -17.66 -30.98 -8.24
CA ASP A 202 -18.99 -30.55 -7.84
C ASP A 202 -19.21 -29.08 -8.26
N PRO A 203 -20.17 -28.79 -9.15
CA PRO A 203 -20.55 -27.43 -9.51
C PRO A 203 -20.96 -26.58 -8.30
N ILE A 204 -21.54 -27.20 -7.26
CA ILE A 204 -21.85 -26.58 -5.97
C ILE A 204 -20.72 -26.89 -5.00
N VAL A 205 -19.66 -26.09 -5.02
CA VAL A 205 -18.48 -26.30 -4.16
C VAL A 205 -18.85 -26.16 -2.69
N ARG A 206 -18.75 -27.26 -1.92
CA ARG A 206 -19.16 -27.29 -0.51
C ARG A 206 -18.05 -26.84 0.43
N ASN A 207 -16.84 -27.34 0.24
CA ASN A 207 -15.70 -27.11 1.13
C ASN A 207 -14.52 -26.55 0.36
N LEU A 208 -14.01 -25.41 0.79
CA LEU A 208 -12.88 -24.69 0.22
C LEU A 208 -11.74 -24.47 1.23
N GLY A 209 -12.02 -24.72 2.51
CA GLY A 209 -11.11 -24.44 3.62
C GLY A 209 -9.74 -25.10 3.48
N ASP A 210 -9.69 -26.39 3.14
CA ASP A 210 -8.41 -27.12 2.96
C ASP A 210 -7.58 -26.55 1.82
N LEU A 211 -8.21 -26.22 0.70
CA LEU A 211 -7.54 -25.63 -0.45
C LEU A 211 -6.95 -24.25 -0.10
N LEU A 212 -7.71 -23.43 0.62
CA LEU A 212 -7.25 -22.11 1.05
C LEU A 212 -6.16 -22.20 2.13
N LEU A 213 -6.26 -23.15 3.05
CA LEU A 213 -5.20 -23.43 4.03
C LEU A 213 -3.91 -23.91 3.36
N ASN A 214 -4.01 -24.72 2.30
CA ASN A 214 -2.85 -25.15 1.51
C ASN A 214 -2.20 -23.94 0.80
N MET A 215 -3.00 -23.03 0.24
CA MET A 215 -2.46 -21.85 -0.46
C MET A 215 -1.80 -20.84 0.49
N PHE A 216 -2.41 -20.54 1.64
CA PHE A 216 -1.97 -19.48 2.54
C PHE A 216 -1.21 -19.96 3.77
N GLY A 217 -1.13 -21.27 4.01
CA GLY A 217 -0.49 -21.86 5.18
C GLY A 217 0.62 -22.84 4.83
N GLY A 218 1.31 -23.33 5.87
CA GLY A 218 2.39 -24.30 5.73
C GLY A 218 3.53 -23.80 4.84
N SER A 219 4.25 -24.75 4.21
CA SER A 219 5.38 -24.44 3.33
C SER A 219 4.96 -23.72 2.04
N THR A 220 3.77 -24.01 1.51
CA THR A 220 3.24 -23.35 0.31
C THR A 220 2.92 -21.89 0.60
N GLY A 221 2.27 -21.60 1.75
CA GLY A 221 1.98 -20.24 2.18
C GLY A 221 3.23 -19.41 2.43
N GLU A 222 4.26 -19.99 3.04
CA GLU A 222 5.56 -19.32 3.20
C GLU A 222 6.23 -19.04 1.85
N ALA A 223 6.26 -20.00 0.94
CA ALA A 223 6.79 -19.80 -0.41
C ALA A 223 6.04 -18.69 -1.17
N PHE A 224 4.70 -18.66 -1.05
CA PHE A 224 3.88 -17.61 -1.64
C PHE A 224 4.16 -16.24 -1.02
N LYS A 225 4.25 -16.16 0.29
CA LYS A 225 4.58 -14.93 1.03
C LYS A 225 5.91 -14.32 0.55
N GLU A 226 6.96 -15.12 0.50
CA GLU A 226 8.29 -14.69 0.06
C GLU A 226 8.30 -14.30 -1.44
N ALA A 227 7.64 -15.09 -2.29
CA ALA A 227 7.56 -14.80 -3.72
C ALA A 227 6.81 -13.49 -4.00
N ALA A 228 5.68 -13.27 -3.31
CA ALA A 228 4.88 -12.06 -3.43
C ALA A 228 5.64 -10.83 -2.87
N ALA A 229 6.30 -10.95 -1.72
CA ALA A 229 7.13 -9.89 -1.16
C ALA A 229 8.24 -9.50 -2.12
N LYS A 230 9.00 -10.46 -2.65
CA LYS A 230 10.07 -10.23 -3.61
C LYS A 230 9.61 -9.55 -4.89
N PHE A 231 8.40 -9.85 -5.36
CA PHE A 231 7.83 -9.21 -6.55
C PHE A 231 7.38 -7.77 -6.27
N CYS A 232 6.77 -7.52 -5.12
CA CYS A 232 6.13 -6.25 -4.79
C CYS A 232 7.07 -5.23 -4.12
N GLU A 233 8.12 -5.69 -3.41
CA GLU A 233 8.97 -4.83 -2.57
C GLU A 233 9.55 -3.63 -3.30
N ARG A 234 9.99 -3.79 -4.57
CA ARG A 234 10.64 -2.73 -5.36
C ARG A 234 9.78 -2.24 -6.53
N GLN A 235 8.49 -2.53 -6.51
CA GLN A 235 7.56 -2.21 -7.61
C GLN A 235 7.55 -0.72 -7.96
N GLN A 236 7.62 0.18 -6.98
CA GLN A 236 7.64 1.62 -7.23
C GLN A 236 8.88 2.02 -8.04
N LEU A 237 10.05 1.52 -7.68
CA LEU A 237 11.31 1.76 -8.40
C LEU A 237 11.26 1.19 -9.82
N ALA A 238 10.63 0.03 -10.00
CA ALA A 238 10.41 -0.57 -11.32
C ALA A 238 9.53 0.31 -12.21
N LEU A 239 8.45 0.87 -11.65
CA LEU A 239 7.56 1.80 -12.39
C LEU A 239 8.28 3.10 -12.79
N GLU A 240 9.11 3.64 -11.92
CA GLU A 240 9.95 4.82 -12.22
C GLU A 240 10.96 4.51 -13.31
N LEU A 241 11.66 3.38 -13.22
CA LEU A 241 12.59 2.94 -14.27
C LEU A 241 11.89 2.79 -15.63
N ILE A 242 10.72 2.15 -15.68
CA ILE A 242 9.93 2.01 -16.92
C ILE A 242 9.59 3.38 -17.48
N LYS A 243 9.10 4.32 -16.65
CA LYS A 243 8.74 5.68 -17.05
C LYS A 243 9.93 6.44 -17.64
N GLU A 244 11.11 6.32 -17.03
CA GLU A 244 12.33 6.96 -17.52
C GLU A 244 12.84 6.33 -18.81
N ARG A 245 12.88 5.00 -18.88
CA ARG A 245 13.33 4.28 -20.08
C ARG A 245 12.42 4.55 -21.29
N ARG A 246 11.10 4.58 -21.08
CA ARG A 246 10.15 4.94 -22.14
C ARG A 246 10.44 6.31 -22.77
N LYS A 247 10.90 7.28 -21.99
CA LYS A 247 11.24 8.62 -22.49
C LYS A 247 12.55 8.69 -23.24
N ARG A 248 13.55 7.85 -22.86
CA ARG A 248 14.93 7.98 -23.32
C ARG A 248 15.34 6.91 -24.33
N ASP A 249 14.66 5.77 -24.36
CA ASP A 249 15.05 4.60 -25.15
C ASP A 249 13.91 4.20 -26.11
N SER A 250 14.04 4.60 -27.37
CA SER A 250 13.04 4.31 -28.41
C SER A 250 12.91 2.83 -28.74
N LYS A 251 13.97 2.03 -28.54
CA LYS A 251 13.91 0.57 -28.75
C LYS A 251 13.13 -0.10 -27.64
N PHE A 252 13.35 0.33 -26.40
CA PHE A 252 12.56 -0.13 -25.25
C PHE A 252 11.09 0.20 -25.44
N GLU A 253 10.77 1.46 -25.77
CA GLU A 253 9.40 1.90 -26.06
C GLU A 253 8.76 1.10 -27.20
N GLY A 254 9.52 0.82 -28.28
CA GLY A 254 9.05 0.00 -29.40
C GLY A 254 8.60 -1.38 -28.97
N ILE A 255 9.40 -2.10 -28.15
CA ILE A 255 9.05 -3.43 -27.63
C ILE A 255 7.79 -3.36 -26.76
N LEU A 256 7.67 -2.35 -25.88
CA LEU A 256 6.49 -2.20 -25.04
C LEU A 256 5.25 -1.91 -25.86
N CYS A 257 5.31 -0.98 -26.82
CA CYS A 257 4.19 -0.65 -27.70
C CYS A 257 3.72 -1.86 -28.52
N GLU A 258 4.63 -2.68 -29.04
CA GLU A 258 4.26 -3.92 -29.74
C GLU A 258 3.59 -4.93 -28.82
N GLY A 259 4.08 -5.06 -27.58
CA GLY A 259 3.45 -5.91 -26.57
C GLY A 259 2.06 -5.43 -26.19
N GLU A 260 1.92 -4.12 -25.90
CA GLU A 260 0.69 -3.47 -25.46
C GLU A 260 -0.44 -3.51 -26.52
N LYS A 261 -0.09 -3.57 -27.81
CA LYS A 261 -1.05 -3.73 -28.92
C LYS A 261 -1.67 -5.13 -28.99
N LYS A 262 -1.04 -6.14 -28.36
CA LYS A 262 -1.57 -7.49 -28.40
C LYS A 262 -2.92 -7.60 -27.69
N ARG A 263 -3.85 -8.37 -28.27
CA ARG A 263 -5.21 -8.58 -27.74
C ARG A 263 -5.20 -9.02 -26.28
N GLN A 264 -4.22 -9.88 -25.92
CA GLN A 264 -4.07 -10.42 -24.57
C GLN A 264 -3.83 -9.35 -23.49
N CYS A 265 -3.23 -8.19 -23.86
CA CYS A 265 -3.03 -7.07 -22.95
C CYS A 265 -4.32 -6.29 -22.67
N ARG A 266 -5.41 -6.52 -23.44
CA ARG A 266 -6.71 -5.82 -23.28
C ARG A 266 -6.55 -4.29 -23.19
N ARG A 267 -5.69 -3.72 -24.01
CA ARG A 267 -5.34 -2.28 -24.04
C ARG A 267 -4.65 -1.76 -22.78
N LEU A 268 -4.16 -2.65 -21.90
CA LEU A 268 -3.40 -2.24 -20.71
C LEU A 268 -1.93 -2.10 -21.05
N GLN A 269 -1.32 -1.05 -20.52
CA GLN A 269 0.13 -0.83 -20.58
C GLN A 269 0.85 -1.64 -19.50
N LEU A 270 2.15 -1.91 -19.71
CA LEU A 270 2.98 -2.62 -18.72
C LEU A 270 2.90 -1.97 -17.32
N GLN A 271 2.92 -0.64 -17.27
CA GLN A 271 2.82 0.11 -16.00
C GLN A 271 1.50 -0.12 -15.25
N ALA A 272 0.41 -0.38 -15.97
CA ALA A 272 -0.89 -0.71 -15.37
C ALA A 272 -0.98 -2.19 -14.96
N ILE A 273 -0.25 -3.07 -15.68
CA ILE A 273 -0.27 -4.53 -15.43
C ILE A 273 0.62 -4.89 -14.23
N LEU A 274 1.76 -4.23 -14.06
CA LEU A 274 2.75 -4.57 -13.03
C LEU A 274 2.18 -4.53 -11.60
N PRO A 275 1.33 -3.55 -11.19
CA PRO A 275 0.74 -3.50 -9.86
C PRO A 275 -0.36 -4.54 -9.59
N MET A 276 -0.77 -5.33 -10.57
CA MET A 276 -1.93 -6.21 -10.43
C MET A 276 -1.70 -7.37 -9.45
N GLU A 277 -0.44 -7.75 -9.18
CA GLU A 277 -0.13 -8.72 -8.13
C GLU A 277 -0.53 -8.18 -6.75
N MET A 278 -0.06 -6.99 -6.39
CA MET A 278 -0.43 -6.35 -5.11
C MET A 278 -1.95 -6.12 -5.00
N GLN A 279 -2.59 -5.74 -6.11
CA GLN A 279 -4.04 -5.59 -6.15
C GLN A 279 -4.76 -6.92 -5.93
N ARG A 280 -4.23 -8.03 -6.49
CA ARG A 280 -4.76 -9.39 -6.27
C ARG A 280 -4.64 -9.79 -4.82
N LEU A 281 -3.45 -9.65 -4.23
CA LEU A 281 -3.19 -9.94 -2.81
C LEU A 281 -4.18 -9.23 -1.90
N SER A 282 -4.42 -7.95 -2.11
CA SER A 282 -5.35 -7.14 -1.32
C SER A 282 -6.82 -7.57 -1.45
N LYS A 283 -7.18 -8.35 -2.47
CA LYS A 283 -8.55 -8.86 -2.67
C LYS A 283 -8.84 -10.14 -1.90
N TYR A 284 -7.83 -10.98 -1.65
CA TYR A 284 -8.06 -12.25 -0.97
C TYR A 284 -8.70 -12.10 0.43
N PRO A 285 -8.20 -11.23 1.33
CA PRO A 285 -8.82 -11.07 2.65
C PRO A 285 -10.31 -10.71 2.57
N LEU A 286 -10.68 -9.83 1.62
CA LEU A 286 -12.07 -9.40 1.45
C LEU A 286 -12.98 -10.52 0.94
N LEU A 287 -12.45 -11.38 0.04
CA LEU A 287 -13.19 -12.53 -0.47
C LEU A 287 -13.36 -13.59 0.62
N LEU A 288 -12.31 -13.87 1.40
CA LEU A 288 -12.34 -14.83 2.49
C LEU A 288 -13.28 -14.37 3.62
N GLU A 289 -13.29 -13.08 3.95
CA GLU A 289 -14.22 -12.51 4.91
C GLU A 289 -15.69 -12.70 4.50
N ARG A 290 -16.00 -12.43 3.22
CA ARG A 290 -17.35 -12.63 2.66
C ARG A 290 -17.74 -14.11 2.63
N LEU A 291 -16.81 -15.03 2.35
CA LEU A 291 -17.01 -16.47 2.39
C LEU A 291 -17.32 -16.95 3.81
N THR A 292 -16.54 -16.51 4.78
CA THR A 292 -16.72 -16.83 6.20
C THR A 292 -18.06 -16.32 6.70
N GLY A 293 -18.44 -15.08 6.39
CA GLY A 293 -19.74 -14.50 6.78
C GLY A 293 -20.93 -15.25 6.18
N ALA A 294 -20.86 -15.61 4.89
CA ALA A 294 -21.93 -16.37 4.25
C ALA A 294 -22.13 -17.78 4.83
N LEU A 295 -21.04 -18.40 5.33
CA LEU A 295 -21.11 -19.71 6.00
C LEU A 295 -21.69 -19.58 7.41
N GLN A 296 -21.36 -18.52 8.16
CA GLN A 296 -21.92 -18.23 9.47
C GLN A 296 -23.44 -17.98 9.41
N ASP A 297 -23.89 -17.20 8.42
CA ASP A 297 -25.33 -16.92 8.21
C ASP A 297 -26.17 -18.20 8.00
N GLY A 298 -25.53 -19.28 7.54
CA GLY A 298 -26.19 -20.56 7.23
C GLY A 298 -26.09 -21.64 8.29
N ASN A 299 -25.60 -21.38 9.50
CA ASN A 299 -25.26 -22.40 10.48
C ASN A 299 -24.39 -23.53 9.88
N GLY A 300 -23.43 -23.15 9.06
CA GLY A 300 -22.57 -24.06 8.33
C GLY A 300 -21.68 -24.93 9.21
N ASN A 301 -21.00 -25.89 8.58
CA ASN A 301 -20.06 -26.78 9.26
C ASN A 301 -18.98 -25.98 10.01
N GLU A 302 -18.91 -26.16 11.33
CA GLU A 302 -17.97 -25.46 12.21
C GLU A 302 -16.50 -25.75 11.82
N GLU A 303 -16.20 -26.95 11.36
CA GLU A 303 -14.86 -27.32 10.87
C GLU A 303 -14.45 -26.47 9.66
N GLU A 304 -15.34 -26.34 8.68
CA GLU A 304 -15.09 -25.52 7.49
C GLU A 304 -14.97 -24.04 7.86
N LEU A 305 -15.80 -23.55 8.79
CA LEU A 305 -15.74 -22.20 9.31
C LEU A 305 -14.38 -21.90 9.96
N ASN A 306 -13.88 -22.82 10.78
CA ASN A 306 -12.57 -22.71 11.41
C ASN A 306 -11.44 -22.68 10.38
N LYS A 307 -11.51 -23.54 9.35
CA LYS A 307 -10.54 -23.55 8.24
C LYS A 307 -10.54 -22.24 7.46
N LEU A 308 -11.71 -21.72 7.10
CA LEU A 308 -11.84 -20.43 6.40
C LEU A 308 -11.33 -19.26 7.24
N SER A 309 -11.66 -19.23 8.53
CA SER A 309 -11.19 -18.19 9.46
C SER A 309 -9.67 -18.22 9.61
N ARG A 310 -9.09 -19.41 9.72
CA ARG A 310 -7.62 -19.56 9.77
C ARG A 310 -6.94 -19.15 8.48
N ALA A 311 -7.48 -19.56 7.32
CA ALA A 311 -6.97 -19.15 6.02
C ALA A 311 -7.06 -17.63 5.83
N HIS A 312 -8.15 -17.00 6.28
CA HIS A 312 -8.30 -15.53 6.27
C HIS A 312 -7.22 -14.84 7.09
N GLN A 313 -6.93 -15.34 8.31
CA GLN A 313 -5.89 -14.78 9.17
C GLN A 313 -4.51 -14.90 8.52
N LEU A 314 -4.15 -16.08 8.00
CA LEU A 314 -2.89 -16.31 7.30
C LEU A 314 -2.74 -15.41 6.06
N CYS A 315 -3.80 -15.25 5.30
CA CYS A 315 -3.83 -14.34 4.16
C CYS A 315 -3.55 -12.89 4.56
N LYS A 316 -4.13 -12.40 5.66
CA LYS A 316 -3.83 -11.07 6.22
C LYS A 316 -2.36 -10.92 6.63
N GLU A 317 -1.79 -11.95 7.25
CA GLU A 317 -0.38 -11.97 7.62
C GLU A 317 0.53 -11.85 6.39
N ILE A 318 0.20 -12.55 5.29
CA ILE A 318 0.92 -12.45 4.01
C ILE A 318 0.82 -11.01 3.46
N VAL A 319 -0.39 -10.44 3.39
CA VAL A 319 -0.59 -9.07 2.87
C VAL A 319 0.19 -8.05 3.70
N ASN A 320 0.17 -8.16 5.03
CA ASN A 320 0.92 -7.28 5.91
C ASN A 320 2.43 -7.41 5.69
N HIS A 321 2.95 -8.64 5.56
CA HIS A 321 4.35 -8.89 5.27
C HIS A 321 4.79 -8.23 3.96
N VAL A 322 4.00 -8.39 2.89
CA VAL A 322 4.29 -7.79 1.59
C VAL A 322 4.26 -6.26 1.64
N ASN A 323 3.30 -5.68 2.34
CA ASN A 323 3.22 -4.23 2.54
C ASN A 323 4.44 -3.68 3.31
N GLU A 324 4.85 -4.35 4.39
CA GLU A 324 6.03 -3.95 5.14
C GLU A 324 7.32 -4.10 4.32
N ALA A 325 7.46 -5.18 3.54
CA ALA A 325 8.60 -5.36 2.63
C ALA A 325 8.69 -4.22 1.60
N ALA A 326 7.57 -3.85 0.98
CA ALA A 326 7.51 -2.75 0.03
C ALA A 326 7.86 -1.41 0.68
N LYS A 327 7.35 -1.14 1.88
CA LYS A 327 7.66 0.07 2.66
C LYS A 327 9.15 0.12 3.04
N MET A 328 9.71 -0.99 3.49
CA MET A 328 11.13 -1.07 3.84
C MET A 328 12.04 -0.82 2.64
N ALA A 329 11.73 -1.42 1.49
CA ALA A 329 12.49 -1.23 0.26
C ALA A 329 12.43 0.23 -0.23
N LEU A 330 11.26 0.88 -0.14
CA LEU A 330 11.10 2.29 -0.47
C LEU A 330 11.90 3.20 0.48
N ASN A 331 11.84 2.94 1.78
CA ASN A 331 12.59 3.66 2.80
C ASN A 331 14.11 3.50 2.61
N GLN A 332 14.57 2.28 2.27
CA GLN A 332 15.97 2.01 1.97
C GLN A 332 16.45 2.79 0.74
N ALA A 333 15.70 2.76 -0.35
CA ALA A 333 16.02 3.53 -1.55
C ALA A 333 16.07 5.04 -1.26
N ARG A 334 15.19 5.52 -0.39
CA ARG A 334 15.18 6.92 0.04
C ARG A 334 16.43 7.28 0.85
N LEU A 335 16.87 6.43 1.77
CA LEU A 335 18.12 6.65 2.51
C LEU A 335 19.35 6.64 1.59
N GLU A 336 19.37 5.75 0.59
CA GLU A 336 20.43 5.72 -0.43
C GLU A 336 20.46 7.01 -1.26
N GLU A 337 19.30 7.56 -1.59
CA GLU A 337 19.17 8.84 -2.28
C GLU A 337 19.73 9.99 -1.42
N ILE A 338 19.28 10.08 -0.16
CA ILE A 338 19.76 11.10 0.78
C ILE A 338 21.28 10.96 0.99
N GLN A 339 21.79 9.75 1.17
CA GLN A 339 23.21 9.47 1.35
C GLN A 339 24.06 9.95 0.15
N ARG A 340 23.59 9.77 -1.08
CA ARG A 340 24.28 10.27 -2.28
C ARG A 340 24.39 11.79 -2.34
N HIS A 341 23.45 12.50 -1.73
CA HIS A 341 23.41 13.96 -1.72
C HIS A 341 23.85 14.56 -0.38
N LEU A 342 24.39 13.72 0.53
CA LEU A 342 24.80 14.12 1.87
C LEU A 342 26.24 14.67 1.87
N ASP A 343 26.38 15.94 2.27
CA ASP A 343 27.68 16.54 2.61
C ASP A 343 27.89 16.49 4.12
N GLN A 344 28.82 15.67 4.55
CA GLN A 344 29.18 15.52 5.97
C GLN A 344 30.57 16.10 6.33
N SER A 345 31.18 16.85 5.39
CA SER A 345 32.54 17.38 5.55
C SER A 345 32.71 18.24 6.81
N ASN A 346 31.70 19.03 7.19
CA ASN A 346 31.73 19.85 8.40
C ASN A 346 31.60 18.99 9.68
N PHE A 347 30.81 17.95 9.64
CA PHE A 347 30.62 17.02 10.75
C PHE A 347 31.89 16.18 10.98
N GLU A 348 32.52 15.75 9.92
CA GLU A 348 33.77 14.97 10.00
C GLU A 348 34.95 15.73 10.57
N ARG A 349 34.98 17.06 10.41
CA ARG A 349 36.00 17.96 10.98
C ARG A 349 35.73 18.34 12.43
N SER A 350 34.54 18.05 12.95
CA SER A 350 34.17 18.39 14.32
C SER A 350 34.88 17.49 15.32
N ASN A 351 35.35 18.05 16.42
CA ASN A 351 35.92 17.29 17.54
C ASN A 351 34.89 16.90 18.60
N ASP A 352 33.60 17.07 18.30
CA ASP A 352 32.51 16.65 19.17
C ASP A 352 32.48 15.12 19.34
N PRO A 353 32.30 14.57 20.56
CA PRO A 353 32.28 13.13 20.79
C PRO A 353 31.28 12.36 19.94
N ILE A 354 30.09 12.94 19.69
CA ILE A 354 29.08 12.32 18.83
C ILE A 354 29.56 12.27 17.38
N SER A 355 30.23 13.33 16.91
CA SER A 355 30.84 13.32 15.57
C SER A 355 31.90 12.25 15.41
N GLN A 356 32.69 11.97 16.46
CA GLN A 356 33.71 10.91 16.42
C GLN A 356 33.08 9.51 16.38
N GLU A 357 31.98 9.31 17.13
CA GLU A 357 31.28 8.01 17.19
C GLU A 357 30.61 7.65 15.87
N PHE A 358 29.99 8.63 15.19
CA PHE A 358 29.23 8.43 13.94
C PHE A 358 30.04 8.73 12.67
N ARG A 359 31.36 8.70 12.71
CA ARG A 359 32.23 9.00 11.57
C ARG A 359 32.79 7.73 10.93
N PRO A 360 32.60 7.53 9.60
CA PRO A 360 31.67 8.26 8.73
C PRO A 360 30.22 7.83 8.94
N LEU A 361 29.28 8.77 8.84
CA LEU A 361 27.86 8.45 8.92
C LEU A 361 27.40 7.78 7.63
N ASP A 362 26.89 6.58 7.74
CA ASP A 362 26.26 5.84 6.66
C ASP A 362 24.78 5.61 7.01
N LEU A 363 23.92 6.43 6.42
CA LEU A 363 22.47 6.38 6.66
C LEU A 363 21.85 5.06 6.20
N THR A 364 22.45 4.39 5.21
CA THR A 364 21.91 3.14 4.64
C THR A 364 21.98 1.95 5.60
N LYS A 365 22.74 2.07 6.68
CA LYS A 365 22.83 1.05 7.74
C LYS A 365 21.68 1.11 8.74
N TYR A 366 20.88 2.18 8.69
CA TYR A 366 19.79 2.39 9.63
C TYR A 366 18.45 2.10 8.96
N ARG A 367 17.44 1.86 9.76
CA ARG A 367 16.07 1.68 9.28
C ARG A 367 15.30 2.97 9.46
N LEU A 368 14.86 3.56 8.34
CA LEU A 368 14.03 4.76 8.34
C LEU A 368 12.61 4.42 8.84
N VAL A 369 12.16 5.15 9.84
CA VAL A 369 10.78 5.08 10.34
C VAL A 369 9.94 6.15 9.66
N ARG A 370 10.43 7.40 9.70
CA ARG A 370 9.78 8.57 9.07
C ARG A 370 10.81 9.65 8.72
N GLU A 371 10.44 10.51 7.78
CA GLU A 371 11.19 11.71 7.44
C GLU A 371 10.27 12.88 7.12
N GLY A 372 10.79 14.08 7.24
CA GLY A 372 10.05 15.26 6.79
C GLY A 372 10.73 16.59 7.09
N PRO A 373 10.28 17.66 6.41
CA PRO A 373 10.72 19.02 6.70
C PRO A 373 10.13 19.49 8.04
N MET A 374 10.95 20.15 8.85
CA MET A 374 10.55 20.80 10.10
C MET A 374 11.29 22.12 10.24
N HIS A 375 10.77 23.01 11.06
CA HIS A 375 11.42 24.26 11.43
C HIS A 375 12.10 24.14 12.79
N LEU A 376 13.42 24.17 12.82
CA LEU A 376 14.20 24.26 14.06
C LEU A 376 14.24 25.72 14.52
N ARG A 377 13.56 26.03 15.61
CA ARG A 377 13.55 27.35 16.22
C ARG A 377 14.84 27.58 16.98
N ARG A 378 15.49 28.70 16.70
CA ARG A 378 16.70 29.17 17.39
C ARG A 378 16.39 30.49 18.10
N PRO A 379 16.39 30.53 19.45
CA PRO A 379 16.22 31.78 20.18
C PRO A 379 17.22 32.81 19.63
N ASN A 380 16.78 34.05 19.41
CA ASN A 380 17.56 35.18 18.87
C ASN A 380 18.07 35.09 17.42
N LYS A 381 17.86 33.97 16.69
CA LYS A 381 18.32 33.79 15.30
C LYS A 381 17.21 33.35 14.33
N GLY A 382 15.95 33.36 14.79
CA GLY A 382 14.82 32.92 13.96
C GLY A 382 14.73 31.40 13.79
N SER A 383 14.03 30.96 12.76
CA SER A 383 13.78 29.57 12.44
C SER A 383 14.63 29.12 11.26
N ALA A 384 15.15 27.89 11.30
CA ALA A 384 15.83 27.25 10.17
C ALA A 384 15.02 26.08 9.67
N LEU A 385 14.80 26.00 8.37
CA LEU A 385 14.22 24.80 7.76
C LEU A 385 15.25 23.67 7.82
N VAL A 386 14.85 22.55 8.37
CA VAL A 386 15.65 21.33 8.52
C VAL A 386 14.87 20.15 7.97
N HIS A 387 15.58 19.11 7.58
CA HIS A 387 15.00 17.84 7.24
C HIS A 387 15.33 16.82 8.32
N VAL A 388 14.31 16.25 8.96
CA VAL A 388 14.46 15.35 10.09
C VAL A 388 14.26 13.92 9.60
N LEU A 389 15.22 13.05 9.90
CA LEU A 389 15.14 11.62 9.69
C LEU A 389 14.96 10.94 11.05
N LEU A 390 13.82 10.33 11.27
CA LEU A 390 13.57 9.46 12.42
C LEU A 390 13.90 8.02 12.01
N MET A 391 14.91 7.46 12.61
CA MET A 391 15.34 6.07 12.42
C MET A 391 15.19 5.28 13.72
N GLU A 392 15.28 3.96 13.69
CA GLU A 392 15.06 3.11 14.89
C GLU A 392 16.02 3.41 16.03
N GLU A 393 17.27 3.77 15.74
CA GLU A 393 18.31 3.98 16.74
C GLU A 393 18.69 5.45 16.95
N VAL A 394 18.47 6.28 15.92
CA VAL A 394 18.92 7.68 15.92
C VAL A 394 17.91 8.60 15.24
N VAL A 395 17.90 9.85 15.66
CA VAL A 395 17.31 10.97 14.92
C VAL A 395 18.43 11.78 14.30
N VAL A 396 18.35 12.01 12.99
CA VAL A 396 19.30 12.84 12.24
C VAL A 396 18.60 14.09 11.75
N ILE A 397 19.17 15.25 12.03
CA ILE A 397 18.65 16.55 11.63
C ILE A 397 19.59 17.14 10.59
N LEU A 398 19.11 17.29 9.36
CA LEU A 398 19.88 17.74 8.21
C LEU A 398 19.49 19.18 7.84
N HIS A 399 20.44 19.99 7.43
CA HIS A 399 20.14 21.21 6.70
C HIS A 399 19.87 20.86 5.23
N LYS A 400 18.82 21.40 4.65
CA LYS A 400 18.51 21.25 3.24
C LYS A 400 18.88 22.52 2.49
N GLU A 401 19.77 22.42 1.50
CA GLU A 401 20.17 23.51 0.61
C GLU A 401 19.97 23.06 -0.85
N GLY A 402 18.83 23.43 -1.45
CA GLY A 402 18.43 22.89 -2.75
C GLY A 402 18.25 21.37 -2.70
N ASP A 403 18.99 20.64 -3.55
CA ASP A 403 18.97 19.18 -3.59
C ASP A 403 20.00 18.51 -2.67
N ARG A 404 20.81 19.30 -1.94
CA ARG A 404 21.84 18.79 -1.05
C ARG A 404 21.36 18.75 0.40
N PHE A 405 21.83 17.75 1.10
CA PHE A 405 21.67 17.61 2.54
C PHE A 405 23.03 17.86 3.21
N LEU A 406 23.05 18.72 4.23
CA LEU A 406 24.27 19.06 4.96
C LEU A 406 24.17 18.55 6.40
N LEU A 407 25.12 17.72 6.79
CA LEU A 407 25.28 17.31 8.18
C LEU A 407 26.23 18.25 8.89
N LYS A 408 25.70 19.14 9.71
CA LYS A 408 26.48 20.12 10.48
C LYS A 408 25.82 20.44 11.81
N ASN A 409 26.62 20.80 12.80
CA ASN A 409 26.13 21.22 14.10
C ASN A 409 25.30 22.52 14.00
N PHE A 410 24.28 22.62 14.83
CA PHE A 410 23.45 23.83 14.92
C PHE A 410 23.96 24.72 16.03
N GLN A 411 23.95 26.03 15.81
CA GLN A 411 24.28 26.96 16.89
C GLN A 411 23.16 26.99 17.92
N SER A 412 23.51 26.76 19.19
CA SER A 412 22.57 26.94 20.28
C SER A 412 22.12 28.40 20.34
N GLY A 413 20.82 28.60 20.48
CA GLY A 413 20.28 29.97 20.65
C GLY A 413 19.97 30.30 22.10
N THR A 414 20.20 29.38 23.03
CA THR A 414 19.88 29.55 24.45
C THR A 414 20.97 30.42 25.12
N PRO A 415 20.62 31.52 25.79
CA PRO A 415 21.60 32.32 26.54
C PRO A 415 22.31 31.43 27.58
N GLY A 416 23.67 31.44 27.56
CA GLY A 416 24.50 30.64 28.46
C GLY A 416 24.86 29.24 27.96
N GLN A 417 24.31 28.77 26.86
CA GLN A 417 24.69 27.49 26.21
C GLN A 417 25.68 27.76 25.09
N THR A 418 26.95 27.49 25.33
CA THR A 418 28.05 27.73 24.37
C THR A 418 28.25 26.57 23.42
N ASN A 419 27.74 25.38 23.76
CA ASN A 419 27.92 24.18 22.95
C ASN A 419 26.93 24.11 21.79
N PRO A 420 27.40 23.81 20.58
CA PRO A 420 26.51 23.63 19.45
C PRO A 420 25.61 22.40 19.65
N LEU A 421 24.40 22.46 19.08
CA LEU A 421 23.48 21.32 19.08
C LEU A 421 23.97 20.28 18.07
N SER A 422 24.03 19.02 18.49
CA SER A 422 24.40 17.92 17.61
C SER A 422 23.34 17.65 16.53
N PRO A 423 23.72 17.35 15.28
CA PRO A 423 22.77 16.95 14.25
C PRO A 423 22.29 15.49 14.42
N ILE A 424 22.88 14.72 15.32
CA ILE A 424 22.52 13.31 15.59
C ILE A 424 22.15 13.17 17.06
N ILE A 425 21.01 12.52 17.32
CA ILE A 425 20.50 12.23 18.65
C ILE A 425 20.19 10.73 18.72
N LYS A 426 20.78 10.02 19.70
CA LYS A 426 20.45 8.61 19.95
C LYS A 426 19.05 8.49 20.56
N ILE A 427 18.24 7.55 20.09
CA ILE A 427 16.92 7.28 20.67
C ILE A 427 17.02 6.90 22.15
N SER A 428 18.08 6.17 22.55
CA SER A 428 18.30 5.76 23.94
C SER A 428 18.50 6.94 24.92
N THR A 429 18.88 8.13 24.42
CA THR A 429 19.10 9.35 25.22
C THR A 429 18.12 10.47 24.90
N LEU A 430 17.11 10.15 24.10
CA LEU A 430 16.12 11.12 23.64
C LEU A 430 14.90 11.17 24.54
N LEU A 431 14.56 12.37 25.02
CA LEU A 431 13.26 12.65 25.63
C LEU A 431 12.45 13.55 24.71
N VAL A 432 11.19 13.20 24.49
CA VAL A 432 10.25 13.97 23.67
C VAL A 432 9.24 14.68 24.58
N ARG A 433 9.01 15.97 24.35
CA ARG A 433 8.02 16.78 25.06
C ARG A 433 7.16 17.52 24.04
N ILE A 434 5.85 17.38 24.16
CA ILE A 434 4.90 18.13 23.36
C ILE A 434 4.86 19.58 23.87
N ASN A 435 4.85 20.54 22.94
CA ASN A 435 4.71 21.94 23.32
C ASN A 435 3.25 22.22 23.70
N ALA A 436 3.02 22.69 24.93
CA ALA A 436 1.67 22.94 25.44
C ALA A 436 0.99 24.16 24.78
N VAL A 437 1.77 25.09 24.22
CA VAL A 437 1.27 26.33 23.62
C VAL A 437 1.06 26.19 22.11
N CYS A 438 2.00 25.51 21.45
CA CYS A 438 2.00 25.31 19.99
C CYS A 438 1.66 23.87 19.66
N LYS A 439 0.48 23.61 19.09
CA LYS A 439 0.02 22.25 18.75
C LYS A 439 0.91 21.53 17.72
N ASN A 440 1.56 22.27 16.81
CA ASN A 440 2.45 21.76 15.78
C ASN A 440 3.93 21.77 16.17
N ALA A 441 4.26 21.86 17.47
CA ALA A 441 5.62 21.93 17.97
C ALA A 441 5.92 20.84 19.01
N LEU A 442 7.16 20.37 19.00
CA LEU A 442 7.68 19.43 19.99
C LEU A 442 9.10 19.82 20.38
N PHE A 443 9.47 19.42 21.59
CA PHE A 443 10.85 19.56 22.10
C PHE A 443 11.50 18.18 22.10
N LEU A 444 12.66 18.09 21.46
CA LEU A 444 13.57 16.96 21.61
C LEU A 444 14.64 17.36 22.64
N VAL A 445 14.83 16.54 23.65
CA VAL A 445 15.87 16.77 24.67
C VAL A 445 16.85 15.61 24.62
N ASN A 446 18.08 15.91 24.20
CA ASN A 446 19.19 14.94 24.19
C ASN A 446 19.89 15.01 25.55
N THR A 447 19.89 13.89 26.28
CA THR A 447 20.48 13.75 27.61
C THR A 447 21.86 13.07 27.60
N SER A 448 22.44 12.82 26.42
CA SER A 448 23.72 12.11 26.28
C SER A 448 24.94 12.90 26.73
N THR A 449 24.82 14.21 26.96
CA THR A 449 25.92 15.10 27.37
C THR A 449 25.64 15.68 28.75
N ASN A 450 26.71 16.05 29.48
CA ASN A 450 26.58 16.72 30.79
C ASN A 450 25.72 17.99 30.77
N ASN A 451 25.58 18.60 29.58
CA ASN A 451 24.64 19.70 29.32
C ASN A 451 23.59 19.19 28.32
N SER A 452 22.39 18.91 28.79
CA SER A 452 21.27 18.47 27.92
C SER A 452 21.03 19.47 26.81
N GLN A 453 20.90 18.98 25.59
CA GLN A 453 20.63 19.76 24.39
C GLN A 453 19.13 19.74 24.11
N MET A 454 18.51 20.90 23.87
CA MET A 454 17.09 21.03 23.59
C MET A 454 16.86 21.61 22.18
N TYR A 455 16.01 20.94 21.42
CA TYR A 455 15.60 21.30 20.05
C TYR A 455 14.12 21.64 20.06
N ASP A 456 13.75 22.85 19.64
CA ASP A 456 12.35 23.27 19.42
C ASP A 456 12.04 23.05 17.94
N LEU A 457 11.35 21.95 17.62
CA LEU A 457 10.98 21.55 16.26
C LEU A 457 9.49 21.87 16.03
N ARG A 458 9.18 22.41 14.86
CA ARG A 458 7.81 22.76 14.45
C ARG A 458 7.51 22.20 13.09
N ALA A 459 6.39 21.50 12.97
CA ALA A 459 5.84 21.09 11.68
C ALA A 459 5.17 22.29 10.98
N GLU A 460 5.08 22.25 9.65
CA GLU A 460 4.36 23.25 8.88
C GLU A 460 2.85 23.21 9.14
N ASP A 461 2.29 22.00 9.27
CA ASP A 461 0.87 21.73 9.52
C ASP A 461 0.70 20.87 10.77
N ASP A 462 -0.47 21.00 11.44
CA ASP A 462 -0.81 20.20 12.63
C ASP A 462 -0.75 18.69 12.36
N ALA A 463 -1.15 18.25 11.16
CA ALA A 463 -1.11 16.85 10.73
C ALA A 463 0.32 16.29 10.57
N LYS A 464 1.34 17.14 10.41
CA LYS A 464 2.73 16.70 10.25
C LYS A 464 3.48 16.57 11.58
N ARG A 465 2.88 16.96 12.70
CA ARG A 465 3.50 16.82 14.04
C ARG A 465 3.64 15.36 14.46
N ASP A 466 2.68 14.52 14.09
CA ASP A 466 2.60 13.10 14.45
C ASP A 466 3.48 12.21 13.54
N VAL A 467 4.40 12.87 12.83
CA VAL A 467 5.40 12.22 11.96
C VAL A 467 6.55 11.64 12.78
#